data_3782fb6856c04b642525a8e11c149f91
#
_entry.id   3782fb6856c04b642525a8e11c149f91
#
_cell.length_a   1.000
_cell.length_b   1.000
_cell.length_c   1.000
_cell.angle_alpha   90.00
_cell.angle_beta   90.00
_cell.angle_gamma   90.00
#
_symmetry.space_group_name_H-M   'P 1'
#
loop_
_entity.id
_entity.type
_entity.pdbx_description
1 polymer ?
#
loop_
_entity_poly.entity_id
_entity_poly.type
_entity_poly.pdbx_seq_one_letter_code
_entity_poly.pdbx_strand_id
1 'polypeptide(L)'
;MESPETIAARAARLQDGLHRAFGVRAKSLDKALARTGRRLPRRLRAEARRIVDAQSLGGQPKLMRQVDAAALDRAETRVLDYLGNIDRAEARKGRLLALAAVIAFNILFVATAFVVWMWWTGRI
;
A
#
# COMPACT_ATOMS: atom_id res chain seq x y z
N MET A 1 14.77 8.53 23.04
CA MET A 1 14.98 9.83 22.41
C MET A 1 15.08 9.64 20.89
N GLU A 2 14.32 10.40 20.14
CA GLU A 2 14.36 10.29 18.68
C GLU A 2 15.66 10.87 18.13
N SER A 3 16.28 10.17 17.20
CA SER A 3 17.49 10.64 16.51
C SER A 3 17.18 10.89 15.04
N PRO A 4 17.98 11.68 14.31
CA PRO A 4 17.79 11.85 12.86
C PRO A 4 17.79 10.52 12.11
N GLU A 5 18.60 9.57 12.53
CA GLU A 5 18.67 8.24 11.92
C GLU A 5 17.39 7.43 12.15
N THR A 6 16.81 7.49 13.35
CA THR A 6 15.53 6.84 13.66
C THR A 6 14.41 7.44 12.85
N ILE A 7 14.38 8.76 12.69
CA ILE A 7 13.37 9.45 11.88
C ILE A 7 13.54 9.10 10.41
N ALA A 8 14.75 9.01 9.91
CA ALA A 8 15.04 8.60 8.54
C ALA A 8 14.54 7.16 8.29
N ALA A 9 14.72 6.26 9.27
CA ALA A 9 14.22 4.89 9.19
C ALA A 9 12.70 4.86 9.15
N ARG A 10 12.02 5.69 9.95
CA ARG A 10 10.55 5.83 9.92
C ARG A 10 10.07 6.32 8.56
N ALA A 11 10.73 7.34 8.00
CA ALA A 11 10.41 7.86 6.69
C ALA A 11 10.58 6.80 5.60
N ALA A 12 11.65 6.01 5.66
CA ALA A 12 11.90 4.93 4.72
C ALA A 12 10.81 3.85 4.79
N ARG A 13 10.36 3.48 5.98
CA ARG A 13 9.26 2.52 6.15
C ARG A 13 7.96 3.03 5.55
N LEU A 14 7.64 4.31 5.72
CA LEU A 14 6.46 4.92 5.12
C LEU A 14 6.55 4.99 3.60
N GLN A 15 7.72 5.33 3.05
CA GLN A 15 7.95 5.29 1.61
C GLN A 15 7.73 3.90 1.04
N ASP A 16 8.24 2.88 1.71
CA ASP A 16 8.06 1.49 1.31
C ASP A 16 6.59 1.08 1.37
N GLY A 17 5.88 1.48 2.42
CA GLY A 17 4.44 1.24 2.56
C GLY A 17 3.63 1.90 1.45
N LEU A 18 3.95 3.14 1.10
CA LEU A 18 3.30 3.85 -0.01
C LEU A 18 3.57 3.17 -1.36
N HIS A 19 4.80 2.68 -1.54
CA HIS A 19 5.14 1.94 -2.74
C HIS A 19 4.33 0.64 -2.86
N ARG A 20 4.21 -0.12 -1.78
CA ARG A 20 3.44 -1.37 -1.76
C ARG A 20 1.94 -1.15 -1.97
N ALA A 21 1.38 -0.11 -1.34
CA ALA A 21 -0.05 0.14 -1.38
C ALA A 21 -0.50 0.82 -2.67
N PHE A 22 0.26 1.79 -3.15
CA PHE A 22 -0.14 2.66 -4.27
C PHE A 22 0.83 2.63 -5.46
N GLY A 23 1.93 1.90 -5.37
CA GLY A 23 2.94 1.86 -6.41
C GLY A 23 3.73 3.16 -6.55
N VAL A 24 3.73 4.01 -5.52
CA VAL A 24 4.40 5.31 -5.55
C VAL A 24 5.89 5.15 -5.25
N ARG A 25 6.73 5.57 -6.18
CA ARG A 25 8.18 5.62 -6.01
C ARG A 25 8.64 7.06 -5.97
N ALA A 26 9.39 7.43 -4.94
CA ALA A 26 9.94 8.75 -4.79
C ALA A 26 11.23 8.71 -3.99
N LYS A 27 12.06 9.73 -4.13
CA LYS A 27 13.36 9.82 -3.44
C LYS A 27 13.22 10.23 -1.98
N SER A 28 12.09 10.82 -1.60
CA SER A 28 11.83 11.28 -0.24
C SER A 28 10.37 11.03 0.14
N LEU A 29 10.10 11.00 1.45
CA LEU A 29 8.74 10.85 1.95
C LEU A 29 7.84 12.01 1.52
N ASP A 30 8.38 13.25 1.52
CA ASP A 30 7.64 14.43 1.08
C ASP A 30 7.16 14.28 -0.37
N LYS A 31 8.05 13.88 -1.27
CA LYS A 31 7.70 13.63 -2.67
C LYS A 31 6.74 12.46 -2.82
N ALA A 32 6.91 11.42 -2.02
CA ALA A 32 5.99 10.27 -2.03
C ALA A 32 4.58 10.70 -1.62
N LEU A 33 4.45 11.53 -0.59
CA LEU A 33 3.15 12.05 -0.16
C LEU A 33 2.51 12.94 -1.22
N ALA A 34 3.31 13.79 -1.88
CA ALA A 34 2.81 14.63 -2.96
C ALA A 34 2.26 13.81 -4.13
N ARG A 35 2.94 12.74 -4.50
CA ARG A 35 2.49 11.83 -5.57
C ARG A 35 1.28 11.00 -5.18
N THR A 36 1.19 10.61 -3.93
CA THR A 36 0.03 9.85 -3.40
C THR A 36 -1.23 10.73 -3.41
N GLY A 37 -1.07 12.00 -3.04
CA GLY A 37 -2.17 12.96 -3.10
C GLY A 37 -3.40 12.53 -2.32
N ARG A 38 -4.55 12.57 -2.98
CA ARG A 38 -5.85 12.28 -2.36
C ARG A 38 -6.12 10.79 -2.08
N ARG A 39 -5.27 9.88 -2.56
CA ARG A 39 -5.41 8.44 -2.28
C ARG A 39 -5.26 8.15 -0.80
N LEU A 40 -4.46 8.95 -0.09
CA LEU A 40 -4.31 8.85 1.35
C LEU A 40 -5.26 9.85 2.01
N PRO A 41 -6.08 9.42 3.00
CA PRO A 41 -6.98 10.34 3.69
C PRO A 41 -6.24 11.52 4.30
N ARG A 42 -6.88 12.68 4.31
CA ARG A 42 -6.29 13.93 4.82
C ARG A 42 -5.71 13.78 6.23
N ARG A 43 -6.40 13.05 7.09
CA ARG A 43 -5.98 12.78 8.47
C ARG A 43 -4.63 12.05 8.49
N LEU A 44 -4.48 11.03 7.65
CA LEU A 44 -3.25 10.24 7.56
C LEU A 44 -2.14 11.01 6.86
N ARG A 45 -2.47 11.85 5.88
CA ARG A 45 -1.48 12.77 5.28
C ARG A 45 -0.90 13.70 6.32
N ALA A 46 -1.72 14.23 7.22
CA ALA A 46 -1.26 15.08 8.30
C ALA A 46 -0.33 14.33 9.26
N GLU A 47 -0.67 13.07 9.57
CA GLU A 47 0.18 12.22 10.41
C GLU A 47 1.54 11.94 9.75
N ALA A 48 1.55 11.60 8.46
CA ALA A 48 2.79 11.37 7.72
C ALA A 48 3.62 12.66 7.60
N ARG A 49 2.96 13.80 7.46
CA ARG A 49 3.65 15.08 7.38
C ARG A 49 4.39 15.44 8.67
N ARG A 50 3.91 14.97 9.81
CA ARG A 50 4.64 15.13 11.08
C ARG A 50 6.02 14.49 11.02
N ILE A 51 6.13 13.35 10.35
CA ILE A 51 7.40 12.65 10.18
C ILE A 51 8.31 13.42 9.19
N VAL A 52 7.74 13.97 8.12
CA VAL A 52 8.46 14.83 7.18
C VAL A 52 9.01 16.05 7.90
N ASP A 53 8.19 16.71 8.70
CA ASP A 53 8.59 17.90 9.45
C ASP A 53 9.69 17.57 10.46
N ALA A 54 9.57 16.44 11.17
CA ALA A 54 10.61 15.99 12.09
C ALA A 54 11.92 15.68 11.36
N GLN A 55 11.84 15.11 10.16
CA GLN A 55 13.02 14.84 9.34
C GLN A 55 13.75 16.13 8.94
N SER A 56 13.01 17.20 8.66
CA SER A 56 13.58 18.48 8.32
C SER A 56 14.32 19.16 9.49
N LEU A 57 14.00 18.74 10.74
CA LEU A 57 14.68 19.23 11.94
C LEU A 57 15.99 18.50 12.25
N GLY A 58 16.32 17.48 11.48
CA GLY A 58 17.47 16.61 11.73
C GLY A 58 18.82 17.33 11.79
N GLY A 59 18.95 18.50 11.18
CA GLY A 59 20.15 19.33 11.27
C GLY A 59 20.22 20.28 12.47
N GLN A 60 19.20 20.29 13.33
CA GLN A 60 19.07 21.23 14.44
C GLN A 60 18.87 20.48 15.77
N PRO A 61 19.95 20.22 16.52
CA PRO A 61 19.87 19.39 17.75
C PRO A 61 18.90 19.93 18.80
N LYS A 62 18.77 21.24 18.93
CA LYS A 62 17.85 21.84 19.91
C LYS A 62 16.40 21.53 19.57
N LEU A 63 16.04 21.60 18.30
CA LEU A 63 14.66 21.30 17.84
C LEU A 63 14.38 19.79 17.89
N MET A 64 15.38 18.97 17.65
CA MET A 64 15.24 17.52 17.73
C MET A 64 14.89 17.04 19.16
N ARG A 65 15.32 17.75 20.19
CA ARG A 65 14.96 17.43 21.57
C ARG A 65 13.48 17.67 21.87
N GLN A 66 12.83 18.53 21.08
CA GLN A 66 11.41 18.84 21.22
C GLN A 66 10.52 17.87 20.46
N VAL A 67 11.10 16.99 19.66
CA VAL A 67 10.33 15.99 18.90
C VAL A 67 9.78 14.94 19.84
N ASP A 68 8.47 14.75 19.79
CA ASP A 68 7.79 13.72 20.60
C ASP A 68 7.89 12.37 19.87
N ALA A 69 8.78 11.51 20.36
CA ALA A 69 8.98 10.17 19.81
C ALA A 69 7.71 9.33 19.85
N ALA A 70 6.91 9.45 20.90
CA ALA A 70 5.64 8.71 21.03
C ALA A 70 4.62 9.17 19.98
N ALA A 71 4.56 10.48 19.68
CA ALA A 71 3.69 11.02 18.64
C ALA A 71 4.10 10.53 17.25
N LEU A 72 5.40 10.49 16.95
CA LEU A 72 5.91 9.97 15.69
C LEU A 72 5.63 8.48 15.53
N ASP A 73 5.79 7.70 16.60
CA ASP A 73 5.50 6.28 16.59
C ASP A 73 4.02 6.01 16.30
N ARG A 74 3.14 6.75 16.95
CA ARG A 74 1.70 6.65 16.69
C ARG A 74 1.35 7.04 15.26
N ALA A 75 1.96 8.10 14.74
CA ALA A 75 1.73 8.57 13.38
C ALA A 75 2.16 7.48 12.37
N GLU A 76 3.35 6.93 12.53
CA GLU A 76 3.87 5.86 11.70
C GLU A 76 2.94 4.64 11.73
N THR A 77 2.57 4.20 12.93
CA THR A 77 1.70 3.03 13.11
C THR A 77 0.37 3.21 12.41
N ARG A 78 -0.27 4.36 12.57
CA ARG A 78 -1.57 4.64 11.95
C ARG A 78 -1.50 4.61 10.43
N VAL A 79 -0.46 5.23 9.86
CA VAL A 79 -0.29 5.26 8.41
C VAL A 79 0.03 3.86 7.88
N LEU A 80 0.95 3.14 8.51
CA LEU A 80 1.31 1.79 8.10
C LEU A 80 0.15 0.80 8.21
N ASP A 81 -0.67 0.90 9.25
CA ASP A 81 -1.85 0.05 9.41
C ASP A 81 -2.84 0.29 8.27
N TYR A 82 -3.08 1.53 7.91
CA TYR A 82 -3.96 1.86 6.79
C TYR A 82 -3.42 1.31 5.48
N LEU A 83 -2.13 1.53 5.21
CA LEU A 83 -1.48 1.04 3.99
C LEU A 83 -1.46 -0.49 3.92
N GLY A 84 -1.24 -1.15 5.05
CA GLY A 84 -1.28 -2.60 5.14
C GLY A 84 -2.66 -3.17 4.85
N ASN A 85 -3.72 -2.49 5.25
CA ASN A 85 -5.10 -2.90 4.96
C ASN A 85 -5.41 -2.80 3.47
N ILE A 86 -4.91 -1.77 2.79
CA ILE A 86 -5.06 -1.62 1.33
C ILE A 86 -4.34 -2.73 0.60
N ASP A 87 -3.10 -3.03 0.98
CA ASP A 87 -2.29 -4.08 0.37
C ASP A 87 -2.98 -5.44 0.51
N ARG A 88 -3.51 -5.74 1.68
CA ARG A 88 -4.26 -6.99 1.93
C ARG A 88 -5.54 -7.06 1.11
N ALA A 89 -6.26 -5.95 0.99
CA ALA A 89 -7.49 -5.88 0.19
C ALA A 89 -7.19 -6.13 -1.29
N GLU A 90 -6.13 -5.56 -1.83
CA GLU A 90 -5.71 -5.81 -3.22
C GLU A 90 -5.27 -7.26 -3.44
N ALA A 91 -4.55 -7.86 -2.49
CA ALA A 91 -4.16 -9.25 -2.56
C ALA A 91 -5.39 -10.18 -2.57
N ARG A 92 -6.41 -9.88 -1.77
CA ARG A 92 -7.68 -10.63 -1.76
C ARG A 92 -8.41 -10.49 -3.10
N LYS A 93 -8.48 -9.28 -3.65
CA LYS A 93 -9.07 -9.03 -4.97
C LYS A 93 -8.37 -9.85 -6.05
N GLY A 94 -7.05 -9.86 -6.06
CA GLY A 94 -6.26 -10.63 -7.00
C GLY A 94 -6.57 -12.12 -6.92
N ARG A 95 -6.67 -12.67 -5.72
CA ARG A 95 -7.00 -14.08 -5.50
C ARG A 95 -8.42 -14.41 -5.98
N LEU A 96 -9.39 -13.55 -5.68
CA LEU A 96 -10.78 -13.74 -6.11
C LEU A 96 -10.90 -13.67 -7.62
N LEU A 97 -10.22 -12.72 -8.28
CA LEU A 97 -10.21 -12.61 -9.72
C LEU A 97 -9.54 -13.82 -10.37
N ALA A 98 -8.43 -14.30 -9.83
CA ALA A 98 -7.76 -15.49 -10.33
C ALA A 98 -8.65 -16.73 -10.21
N LEU A 99 -9.33 -16.89 -9.07
CA LEU A 99 -10.26 -18.00 -8.84
C LEU A 99 -11.45 -17.93 -9.80
N ALA A 100 -12.03 -16.73 -9.98
CA ALA A 100 -13.13 -16.52 -10.91
C ALA A 100 -12.72 -16.86 -12.35
N ALA A 101 -11.51 -16.47 -12.75
CA ALA A 101 -10.96 -16.77 -14.08
C ALA A 101 -10.81 -18.28 -14.30
N VAL A 102 -10.31 -19.02 -13.30
CA VAL A 102 -10.18 -20.47 -13.37
C VAL A 102 -11.55 -21.15 -13.50
N ILE A 103 -12.53 -20.72 -12.72
CA ILE A 103 -13.88 -21.26 -12.76
C ILE A 103 -14.52 -20.99 -14.12
N ALA A 104 -14.41 -19.75 -14.62
CA ALA A 104 -14.94 -19.36 -15.93
C ALA A 104 -14.31 -20.19 -17.06
N PHE A 105 -13.00 -20.40 -17.01
CA PHE A 105 -12.27 -21.20 -17.99
C PHE A 105 -12.75 -22.66 -17.94
N ASN A 106 -12.92 -23.24 -16.77
CA ASN A 106 -13.40 -24.62 -16.62
C ASN A 106 -14.81 -24.79 -17.17
N ILE A 107 -15.70 -23.84 -16.90
CA ILE A 107 -17.08 -23.86 -17.44
C ILE A 107 -17.05 -23.77 -18.95
N LEU A 108 -16.25 -22.87 -19.51
CA LEU A 108 -16.13 -22.71 -20.95
C LEU A 108 -15.57 -23.97 -21.60
N PHE A 109 -14.57 -24.61 -21.00
CA PHE A 109 -13.96 -25.84 -21.48
C PHE A 109 -14.99 -26.99 -21.49
N VAL A 110 -15.75 -27.17 -20.41
CA VAL A 110 -16.78 -28.20 -20.31
C VAL A 110 -17.90 -27.97 -21.34
N ALA A 111 -18.34 -26.72 -21.49
CA ALA A 111 -19.38 -26.39 -22.48
C ALA A 111 -18.91 -26.68 -23.92
N THR A 112 -17.66 -26.32 -24.24
CA THR A 112 -17.09 -26.59 -25.54
C THR A 112 -16.98 -28.09 -25.80
N ALA A 113 -16.48 -28.85 -24.81
CA ALA A 113 -16.38 -30.31 -24.93
C ALA A 113 -17.74 -30.97 -25.12
N PHE A 114 -18.76 -30.48 -24.43
CA PHE A 114 -20.13 -30.97 -24.54
C PHE A 114 -20.71 -30.70 -25.94
N VAL A 115 -20.50 -29.51 -26.46
CA VAL A 115 -20.97 -29.14 -27.81
C VAL A 115 -20.27 -29.99 -28.87
N VAL A 116 -18.95 -30.17 -28.76
CA VAL A 116 -18.18 -31.00 -29.67
C VAL A 116 -18.66 -32.45 -29.61
N TRP A 117 -18.89 -32.95 -28.42
CA TRP A 117 -19.42 -34.31 -28.24
C TRP A 117 -20.78 -34.50 -28.87
N MET A 118 -21.73 -33.54 -28.66
CA MET A 118 -23.03 -33.58 -29.31
C MET A 118 -22.94 -33.54 -30.82
N TRP A 119 -22.07 -32.69 -31.33
CA TRP A 119 -21.84 -32.55 -32.76
C TRP A 119 -21.25 -33.85 -33.35
N TRP A 120 -20.31 -34.47 -32.61
CA TRP A 120 -19.68 -35.73 -33.00
C TRP A 120 -20.69 -36.85 -33.05
N THR A 121 -21.60 -36.90 -32.09
CA THR A 121 -22.64 -37.95 -32.04
C THR A 121 -23.81 -37.70 -32.99
N GLY A 122 -23.82 -36.56 -33.70
CA GLY A 122 -24.85 -36.27 -34.69
C GLY A 122 -26.22 -35.91 -34.12
N ARG A 123 -26.29 -35.52 -32.82
CA ARG A 123 -27.55 -35.16 -32.17
C ARG A 123 -27.99 -33.71 -32.39
N ILE A 124 -27.14 -32.89 -32.99
CA ILE A 124 -27.46 -31.52 -33.32
C ILE A 124 -27.77 -31.41 -34.82
#